data_f1c8085d0247c23c965c0831f9d36c07
#
_entry.id   f1c8085d0247c23c965c0831f9d36c07
#
_cell.length_a   1.000
_cell.length_b   1.000
_cell.length_c   1.000
_cell.angle_alpha   90.00
_cell.angle_beta   90.00
_cell.angle_gamma   90.00
#
_symmetry.space_group_name_H-M   'P 1'
#
loop_
_entity.id
_entity.type
_entity.pdbx_description
1 polymer ?
#
loop_
_entity_poly.entity_id
_entity_poly.type
_entity_poly.pdbx_seq_one_letter_code
_entity_poly.pdbx_strand_id
1 'polypeptide(L)'
;MTDTPGGKPLDEDLTMVLVVHGLYIGSLLGFAPAAIVGVIMALVAQESAGPIARSHYRFQIRTFWIGLLAWALAATAMFWGAVFSVVLIGIPLLIVSGLAAGAIWLWALVRSILGLAWGVQGRRCPRPDSLMA
;
A
#
# COMPACT_ATOMS: atom_id res chain seq x y z
N MET A 1 -18.63 17.16 -9.71
CA MET A 1 -19.03 16.46 -8.52
C MET A 1 -18.41 17.06 -7.28
N THR A 2 -19.22 17.42 -6.35
CA THR A 2 -18.76 18.10 -5.14
C THR A 2 -19.03 17.26 -3.91
N ASP A 3 -18.12 17.32 -2.96
CA ASP A 3 -18.34 16.74 -1.65
C ASP A 3 -19.36 17.61 -0.93
N THR A 4 -20.42 17.01 -0.41
CA THR A 4 -21.31 17.73 0.50
C THR A 4 -20.63 17.81 1.86
N PRO A 5 -20.62 18.99 2.51
CA PRO A 5 -20.05 19.12 3.85
C PRO A 5 -20.69 18.11 4.81
N GLY A 6 -19.86 17.24 5.40
CA GLY A 6 -20.34 16.23 6.33
C GLY A 6 -21.11 15.06 5.72
N GLY A 7 -21.20 14.98 4.39
CA GLY A 7 -21.92 13.93 3.70
C GLY A 7 -21.06 13.06 2.80
N LYS A 8 -21.65 11.98 2.30
CA LYS A 8 -21.05 11.18 1.25
C LYS A 8 -21.04 11.93 -0.07
N PRO A 9 -20.04 11.75 -0.92
CA PRO A 9 -20.09 12.20 -2.31
C PRO A 9 -21.21 11.43 -3.02
N LEU A 10 -22.23 12.16 -3.51
CA LEU A 10 -23.46 11.54 -4.04
C LEU A 10 -23.25 10.85 -5.38
N ASP A 11 -22.28 11.32 -6.17
CA ASP A 11 -22.08 10.87 -7.55
C ASP A 11 -20.80 10.11 -7.77
N GLU A 12 -20.04 9.83 -6.71
CA GLU A 12 -18.77 9.13 -6.81
C GLU A 12 -18.92 7.69 -6.32
N ASP A 13 -18.62 6.73 -7.19
CA ASP A 13 -18.58 5.32 -6.81
C ASP A 13 -17.22 4.98 -6.21
N LEU A 14 -17.22 4.71 -4.92
CA LEU A 14 -16.01 4.32 -4.18
C LEU A 14 -15.84 2.81 -4.04
N THR A 15 -16.71 2.01 -4.65
CA THR A 15 -16.65 0.54 -4.55
C THR A 15 -15.30 0.01 -5.03
N MET A 16 -14.83 0.48 -6.18
CA MET A 16 -13.53 0.07 -6.72
C MET A 16 -12.38 0.45 -5.78
N VAL A 17 -12.44 1.63 -5.18
CA VAL A 17 -11.44 2.09 -4.20
C VAL A 17 -11.37 1.13 -3.01
N LEU A 18 -12.53 0.73 -2.48
CA LEU A 18 -12.60 -0.19 -1.36
C LEU A 18 -12.08 -1.57 -1.73
N VAL A 19 -12.38 -2.03 -2.95
CA VAL A 19 -11.87 -3.31 -3.49
C VAL A 19 -10.35 -3.30 -3.55
N VAL A 20 -9.74 -2.22 -4.04
CA VAL A 20 -8.28 -2.12 -4.15
C VAL A 20 -7.62 -2.11 -2.76
N HIS A 21 -8.17 -1.37 -1.80
CA HIS A 21 -7.68 -1.42 -0.42
C HIS A 21 -7.80 -2.82 0.18
N GLY A 22 -8.92 -3.49 -0.08
CA GLY A 22 -9.13 -4.88 0.35
C GLY A 22 -8.10 -5.83 -0.26
N LEU A 23 -7.78 -5.67 -1.54
CA LEU A 23 -6.76 -6.46 -2.23
C LEU A 23 -5.37 -6.24 -1.61
N TYR A 24 -5.04 -5.00 -1.26
CA TYR A 24 -3.77 -4.70 -0.62
C TYR A 24 -3.67 -5.35 0.77
N ILE A 25 -4.72 -5.26 1.55
CA ILE A 25 -4.77 -5.93 2.86
C ILE A 25 -4.64 -7.44 2.68
N GLY A 26 -5.37 -8.02 1.72
CA GLY A 26 -5.27 -9.44 1.40
C GLY A 26 -3.86 -9.86 0.99
N SER A 27 -3.15 -9.01 0.24
CA SER A 27 -1.78 -9.30 -0.16
C SER A 27 -0.84 -9.37 1.04
N LEU A 28 -1.05 -8.51 2.04
CA LEU A 28 -0.25 -8.49 3.26
C LEU A 28 -0.53 -9.69 4.17
N LEU A 29 -1.72 -10.29 4.04
CA LEU A 29 -2.10 -11.49 4.79
C LEU A 29 -1.63 -12.78 4.13
N GLY A 30 -0.96 -12.72 2.98
CA GLY A 30 -0.33 -13.88 2.36
C GLY A 30 -0.69 -14.12 0.89
N PHE A 31 -1.60 -13.33 0.31
CA PHE A 31 -1.97 -13.47 -1.10
C PHE A 31 -1.30 -12.36 -1.93
N ALA A 32 0.00 -12.46 -2.07
CA ALA A 32 0.84 -11.44 -2.71
C ALA A 32 0.36 -10.98 -4.10
N PRO A 33 -0.14 -11.86 -5.01
CA PRO A 33 -0.64 -11.41 -6.31
C PRO A 33 -1.79 -10.40 -6.24
N ALA A 34 -2.53 -10.36 -5.13
CA ALA A 34 -3.64 -9.41 -4.97
C ALA A 34 -3.19 -7.95 -5.04
N ALA A 35 -1.98 -7.64 -4.57
CA ALA A 35 -1.45 -6.27 -4.65
C ALA A 35 -1.21 -5.84 -6.10
N ILE A 36 -0.72 -6.75 -6.94
CA ILE A 36 -0.49 -6.49 -8.37
C ILE A 36 -1.82 -6.20 -9.06
N VAL A 37 -2.82 -7.02 -8.83
CA VAL A 37 -4.18 -6.78 -9.36
C VAL A 37 -4.72 -5.44 -8.88
N GLY A 38 -4.56 -5.15 -7.60
CA GLY A 38 -5.02 -3.89 -7.00
C GLY A 38 -4.38 -2.66 -7.65
N VAL A 39 -3.06 -2.66 -7.86
CA VAL A 39 -2.39 -1.52 -8.48
C VAL A 39 -2.78 -1.34 -9.94
N ILE A 40 -2.97 -2.43 -10.69
CA ILE A 40 -3.43 -2.36 -12.08
C ILE A 40 -4.82 -1.75 -12.14
N MET A 41 -5.73 -2.18 -11.27
CA MET A 41 -7.08 -1.61 -11.18
C MET A 41 -7.03 -0.12 -10.86
N ALA A 42 -6.19 0.29 -9.91
CA ALA A 42 -6.04 1.69 -9.55
C ALA A 42 -5.47 2.52 -10.70
N LEU A 43 -4.48 2.02 -11.43
CA LEU A 43 -3.90 2.71 -12.58
C LEU A 43 -4.92 2.92 -13.71
N VAL A 44 -5.74 1.92 -13.97
CA VAL A 44 -6.76 2.01 -15.01
C VAL A 44 -7.89 2.95 -14.60
N ALA A 45 -8.32 2.87 -13.35
CA ALA A 45 -9.49 3.60 -12.86
C ALA A 45 -9.23 5.08 -12.55
N GLN A 46 -7.97 5.47 -12.26
CA GLN A 46 -7.69 6.82 -11.79
C GLN A 46 -8.02 7.92 -12.79
N GLU A 47 -7.92 7.64 -14.10
CA GLU A 47 -8.13 8.65 -15.14
C GLU A 47 -9.57 9.14 -15.19
N SER A 48 -10.54 8.24 -14.96
CA SER A 48 -11.96 8.55 -14.98
C SER A 48 -12.54 8.79 -13.59
N ALA A 49 -11.69 8.80 -12.55
CA ALA A 49 -12.14 8.91 -11.18
C ALA A 49 -12.50 10.34 -10.80
N GLY A 50 -13.50 10.50 -9.92
CA GLY A 50 -13.81 11.76 -9.27
C GLY A 50 -12.73 12.15 -8.26
N PRO A 51 -12.87 13.36 -7.65
CA PRO A 51 -11.80 13.89 -6.78
C PRO A 51 -11.45 13.00 -5.59
N ILE A 52 -12.45 12.42 -4.94
CA ILE A 52 -12.24 11.57 -3.76
C ILE A 52 -11.59 10.26 -4.16
N ALA A 53 -12.14 9.57 -5.16
CA ALA A 53 -11.61 8.30 -5.64
C ALA A 53 -10.18 8.47 -6.16
N ARG A 54 -9.90 9.55 -6.87
CA ARG A 54 -8.55 9.83 -7.37
C ARG A 54 -7.54 10.00 -6.25
N SER A 55 -7.91 10.61 -5.13
CA SER A 55 -7.02 10.73 -3.98
C SER A 55 -6.66 9.36 -3.40
N HIS A 56 -7.62 8.43 -3.37
CA HIS A 56 -7.39 7.07 -2.92
C HIS A 56 -6.51 6.28 -3.89
N TYR A 57 -6.76 6.38 -5.21
CA TYR A 57 -5.94 5.68 -6.20
C TYR A 57 -4.50 6.15 -6.18
N ARG A 58 -4.28 7.46 -6.04
CA ARG A 58 -2.92 8.01 -5.90
C ARG A 58 -2.24 7.48 -4.65
N PHE A 59 -2.94 7.41 -3.55
CA PHE A 59 -2.46 6.84 -2.29
C PHE A 59 -2.08 5.37 -2.46
N GLN A 60 -2.94 4.57 -3.11
CA GLN A 60 -2.73 3.15 -3.35
C GLN A 60 -1.54 2.87 -4.27
N ILE A 61 -1.47 3.59 -5.38
CA ILE A 61 -0.38 3.44 -6.36
C ILE A 61 0.96 3.79 -5.71
N ARG A 62 1.01 4.89 -4.97
CA ARG A 62 2.23 5.29 -4.27
C ARG A 62 2.62 4.26 -3.21
N THR A 63 1.68 3.72 -2.48
CA THR A 63 1.92 2.65 -1.50
C THR A 63 2.55 1.42 -2.18
N PHE A 64 2.02 1.02 -3.32
CA PHE A 64 2.54 -0.12 -4.07
C PHE A 64 4.00 0.10 -4.49
N TRP A 65 4.30 1.25 -5.13
CA TRP A 65 5.65 1.50 -5.64
C TRP A 65 6.68 1.64 -4.53
N ILE A 66 6.34 2.37 -3.46
CA ILE A 66 7.24 2.52 -2.31
C ILE A 66 7.45 1.16 -1.62
N GLY A 67 6.37 0.42 -1.42
CA GLY A 67 6.43 -0.90 -0.82
C GLY A 67 7.24 -1.88 -1.66
N LEU A 68 7.04 -1.89 -2.98
CA LEU A 68 7.79 -2.75 -3.90
C LEU A 68 9.29 -2.46 -3.84
N LEU A 69 9.68 -1.20 -3.90
CA LEU A 69 11.10 -0.81 -3.81
C LEU A 69 11.69 -1.20 -2.46
N ALA A 70 10.98 -0.91 -1.38
CA ALA A 70 11.43 -1.25 -0.04
C ALA A 70 11.59 -2.76 0.15
N TRP A 71 10.64 -3.54 -0.36
CA TRP A 71 10.71 -5.01 -0.31
C TRP A 71 11.85 -5.56 -1.16
N ALA A 72 12.09 -4.96 -2.34
CA ALA A 72 13.20 -5.38 -3.20
C ALA A 72 14.55 -5.17 -2.50
N LEU A 73 14.72 -4.03 -1.83
CA LEU A 73 15.94 -3.74 -1.07
C LEU A 73 16.09 -4.70 0.12
N ALA A 74 15.02 -4.94 0.87
CA ALA A 74 15.04 -5.86 2.00
C ALA A 74 15.35 -7.30 1.55
N ALA A 75 14.71 -7.75 0.47
CA ALA A 75 14.94 -9.09 -0.08
C ALA A 75 16.39 -9.26 -0.56
N THR A 76 16.96 -8.25 -1.19
CA THR A 76 18.36 -8.25 -1.61
C THR A 76 19.28 -8.36 -0.40
N ALA A 77 19.03 -7.60 0.64
CA ALA A 77 19.81 -7.66 1.88
C ALA A 77 19.67 -9.02 2.57
N MET A 78 18.48 -9.60 2.58
CA MET A 78 18.25 -10.93 3.13
C MET A 78 18.99 -12.01 2.35
N PHE A 79 18.98 -11.94 1.03
CA PHE A 79 19.69 -12.88 0.16
C PHE A 79 21.20 -12.85 0.45
N TRP A 80 21.82 -11.67 0.47
CA TRP A 80 23.23 -11.53 0.77
C TRP A 80 23.58 -11.92 2.20
N GLY A 81 22.68 -11.58 3.14
CA GLY A 81 22.81 -12.03 4.53
C GLY A 81 22.86 -13.55 4.64
N ALA A 82 22.01 -14.25 3.90
CA ALA A 82 21.99 -15.70 3.86
C ALA A 82 23.28 -16.27 3.24
N VAL A 83 23.76 -15.68 2.13
CA VAL A 83 25.01 -16.10 1.50
C VAL A 83 26.20 -15.94 2.45
N PHE A 84 26.29 -14.81 3.15
CA PHE A 84 27.40 -14.54 4.06
C PHE A 84 27.25 -15.17 5.44
N SER A 85 26.10 -15.79 5.74
CA SER A 85 25.88 -16.44 7.04
C SER A 85 26.84 -17.62 7.26
N VAL A 86 27.34 -18.22 6.18
CA VAL A 86 28.33 -19.31 6.24
C VAL A 86 29.61 -18.88 6.97
N VAL A 87 29.97 -17.58 6.89
CA VAL A 87 31.13 -17.02 7.58
C VAL A 87 30.73 -16.17 8.79
N LEU A 88 29.51 -16.35 9.31
CA LEU A 88 28.93 -15.69 10.47
C LEU A 88 28.72 -14.16 10.33
N ILE A 89 29.29 -13.54 9.30
CA ILE A 89 29.14 -12.09 9.04
C ILE A 89 27.72 -11.77 8.56
N GLY A 90 27.08 -12.72 7.88
CA GLY A 90 25.73 -12.52 7.35
C GLY A 90 24.62 -12.54 8.39
N ILE A 91 24.86 -13.06 9.60
CA ILE A 91 23.83 -13.18 10.63
C ILE A 91 23.31 -11.81 11.08
N PRO A 92 24.15 -10.81 11.42
CA PRO A 92 23.65 -9.46 11.72
C PRO A 92 22.86 -8.84 10.56
N LEU A 93 23.31 -9.07 9.33
CA LEU A 93 22.61 -8.59 8.14
C LEU A 93 21.24 -9.22 7.98
N LEU A 94 21.12 -10.53 8.24
CA LEU A 94 19.83 -11.23 8.25
C LEU A 94 18.86 -10.65 9.29
N ILE A 95 19.37 -10.40 10.50
CA ILE A 95 18.55 -9.85 11.57
C ILE A 95 18.05 -8.46 11.20
N VAL A 96 18.94 -7.57 10.74
CA VAL A 96 18.59 -6.20 10.37
C VAL A 96 17.60 -6.19 9.20
N SER A 97 17.86 -6.98 8.16
CA SER A 97 16.96 -7.03 6.99
C SER A 97 15.62 -7.66 7.33
N GLY A 98 15.58 -8.64 8.22
CA GLY A 98 14.33 -9.22 8.72
C GLY A 98 13.50 -8.21 9.50
N LEU A 99 14.13 -7.42 10.38
CA LEU A 99 13.45 -6.34 11.10
C LEU A 99 12.95 -5.26 10.14
N ALA A 100 13.75 -4.90 9.13
CA ALA A 100 13.34 -3.93 8.11
C ALA A 100 12.14 -4.44 7.32
N ALA A 101 12.13 -5.70 6.92
CA ALA A 101 10.99 -6.32 6.22
C ALA A 101 9.72 -6.28 7.07
N GLY A 102 9.82 -6.58 8.35
CA GLY A 102 8.70 -6.48 9.29
C GLY A 102 8.16 -5.06 9.42
N ALA A 103 9.05 -4.08 9.50
CA ALA A 103 8.67 -2.67 9.55
C ALA A 103 7.98 -2.20 8.26
N ILE A 104 8.46 -2.63 7.10
CA ILE A 104 7.84 -2.34 5.80
C ILE A 104 6.44 -2.95 5.73
N TRP A 105 6.31 -4.19 6.16
CA TRP A 105 5.03 -4.88 6.20
C TRP A 105 4.03 -4.14 7.08
N LEU A 106 4.45 -3.77 8.29
CA LEU A 106 3.61 -3.03 9.24
C LEU A 106 3.20 -1.66 8.68
N TRP A 107 4.15 -0.93 8.07
CA TRP A 107 3.88 0.35 7.42
C TRP A 107 2.81 0.21 6.32
N ALA A 108 2.97 -0.78 5.44
CA ALA A 108 2.02 -1.01 4.35
C ALA A 108 0.64 -1.41 4.89
N LEU A 109 0.60 -2.23 5.94
CA LEU A 109 -0.64 -2.65 6.58
C LEU A 109 -1.39 -1.45 7.18
N VAL A 110 -0.71 -0.63 7.98
CA VAL A 110 -1.30 0.57 8.58
C VAL A 110 -1.82 1.51 7.51
N ARG A 111 -1.02 1.75 6.49
CA ARG A 111 -1.39 2.62 5.37
C ARG A 111 -2.63 2.12 4.64
N SER A 112 -2.72 0.81 4.40
CA SER A 112 -3.87 0.20 3.73
C SER A 112 -5.14 0.25 4.60
N ILE A 113 -5.00 0.01 5.91
CA ILE A 113 -6.13 0.08 6.84
C ILE A 113 -6.66 1.51 6.95
N LEU A 114 -5.78 2.51 7.05
CA LEU A 114 -6.18 3.92 7.10
C LEU A 114 -6.88 4.34 5.80
N GLY A 115 -6.34 3.94 4.65
CA GLY A 115 -6.98 4.20 3.37
C GLY A 115 -8.36 3.59 3.27
N LEU A 116 -8.51 2.34 3.74
CA LEU A 116 -9.81 1.68 3.78
C LEU A 116 -10.79 2.41 4.71
N ALA A 117 -10.34 2.83 5.88
CA ALA A 117 -11.17 3.55 6.84
C ALA A 117 -11.69 4.87 6.25
N TRP A 118 -10.84 5.64 5.58
CA TRP A 118 -11.29 6.87 4.92
C TRP A 118 -12.23 6.57 3.76
N GLY A 119 -11.95 5.51 2.97
CA GLY A 119 -12.81 5.10 1.86
C GLY A 119 -14.21 4.68 2.30
N VAL A 120 -14.30 3.92 3.39
CA VAL A 120 -15.61 3.52 3.96
C VAL A 120 -16.42 4.74 4.43
N GLN A 121 -15.73 5.77 4.94
CA GLN A 121 -16.37 7.02 5.38
C GLN A 121 -16.68 7.98 4.23
N GLY A 122 -16.29 7.65 3.00
CA GLY A 122 -16.44 8.53 1.85
C GLY A 122 -15.52 9.75 1.88
N ARG A 123 -14.44 9.69 2.65
CA ARG A 123 -13.49 10.79 2.86
C ARG A 123 -12.30 10.67 1.94
N ARG A 124 -11.68 11.80 1.63
CA ARG A 124 -10.41 11.83 0.91
C ARG A 124 -9.27 11.32 1.80
N CYS A 125 -8.25 10.75 1.18
CA CYS A 125 -6.97 10.59 1.83
C CYS A 125 -6.39 11.98 2.10
N PRO A 126 -6.05 12.34 3.34
CA PRO A 126 -5.58 13.69 3.65
C PRO A 126 -4.27 14.06 2.94
N ARG A 127 -3.38 13.11 2.78
CA ARG A 127 -2.07 13.31 2.14
C ARG A 127 -1.71 12.10 1.28
N PRO A 128 -2.31 11.96 0.07
CA PRO A 128 -2.09 10.76 -0.75
C PRO A 128 -0.65 10.60 -1.22
N ASP A 129 0.11 11.69 -1.29
CA ASP A 129 1.51 11.66 -1.73
C ASP A 129 2.51 11.54 -0.56
N SER A 130 2.02 11.50 0.67
CA SER A 130 2.86 11.35 1.85
C SER A 130 3.32 9.91 2.06
N LEU A 131 4.49 9.72 2.66
CA LEU A 131 4.96 8.42 3.13
C LEU A 131 4.17 7.93 4.34
N MET A 132 3.73 8.86 5.17
CA MET A 132 2.86 8.60 6.31
C MET A 132 1.41 8.81 5.90
N ALA A 133 0.51 8.22 6.62
CA ALA A 133 -0.92 8.31 6.30
C ALA A 133 -1.53 9.72 6.50
#